data_5288d045b8e971a32d9a8d08cf1b8365
#
_entry.id   5288d045b8e971a32d9a8d08cf1b8365
#
_cell.length_a   1.000
_cell.length_b   1.000
_cell.length_c   1.000
_cell.angle_alpha   90.00
_cell.angle_beta   90.00
_cell.angle_gamma   90.00
#
_symmetry.space_group_name_H-M   'P 1'
#
loop_
_entity.id
_entity.type
_entity.pdbx_description
1 polymer ?
#
loop_
_entity_poly.entity_id
_entity_poly.type
_entity_poly.pdbx_seq_one_letter_code
_entity_poly.pdbx_strand_id
1 'polypeptide(L)'
;MVKAMDEKRLREIYGPAKEKAAAKILEKLDKHCVSFIENSSFVIIGTLNNQSIDLSPKGDPYGFVRVIGENLLEIPDRPGNNRIDGLLNIVRNNIISLLFLIPSVNETLRVQGEASISEDMVTRERHRLKTNVPKTVLRVKVTQAHLHCGKSMLRGGLWDPGKWPGKRPIPTLFEMIEDQTGIDCEIKDEQKILAQYKKELY
;
A
#
# COMPACT_ATOMS: atom_id res chain seq x y z
N MET A 1 18.83 5.18 31.87
CA MET A 1 18.05 5.64 30.71
C MET A 1 18.97 5.76 29.52
N VAL A 2 18.65 5.11 28.39
CA VAL A 2 19.41 5.28 27.15
C VAL A 2 19.09 6.69 26.63
N LYS A 3 20.12 7.52 26.42
CA LYS A 3 19.94 8.86 25.86
C LYS A 3 19.35 8.73 24.45
N ALA A 4 18.25 9.41 24.18
CA ALA A 4 17.64 9.44 22.84
C ALA A 4 18.68 9.99 21.85
N MET A 5 18.79 9.33 20.70
CA MET A 5 19.72 9.72 19.65
C MET A 5 19.18 10.94 18.91
N ASP A 6 19.98 11.99 18.76
CA ASP A 6 19.65 13.17 17.98
C ASP A 6 20.07 13.04 16.51
N GLU A 7 19.60 13.95 15.66
CA GLU A 7 19.89 13.95 14.23
C GLU A 7 21.39 14.09 13.94
N LYS A 8 22.12 14.93 14.70
CA LYS A 8 23.56 15.14 14.55
C LYS A 8 24.30 13.82 14.75
N ARG A 9 23.97 13.10 15.83
CA ARG A 9 24.59 11.80 16.12
C ARG A 9 24.29 10.75 15.07
N LEU A 10 23.06 10.72 14.52
CA LEU A 10 22.71 9.85 13.40
C LEU A 10 23.56 10.17 12.16
N ARG A 11 23.75 11.45 11.83
CA ARG A 11 24.58 11.86 10.69
C ARG A 11 26.06 11.53 10.89
N GLU A 12 26.58 11.64 12.11
CA GLU A 12 27.94 11.21 12.44
C GLU A 12 28.15 9.70 12.20
N ILE A 13 27.16 8.87 12.53
CA ILE A 13 27.23 7.40 12.36
C ILE A 13 27.08 7.00 10.89
N TYR A 14 26.12 7.55 10.17
CA TYR A 14 25.77 7.11 8.82
C TYR A 14 26.42 7.92 7.71
N GLY A 15 26.93 9.12 8.01
CA GLY A 15 27.46 10.05 7.03
C GLY A 15 26.39 10.65 6.12
N PRO A 16 26.78 11.37 5.05
CA PRO A 16 25.86 11.93 4.08
C PRO A 16 25.22 10.84 3.21
N ALA A 17 24.04 11.14 2.65
CA ALA A 17 23.42 10.28 1.66
C ALA A 17 24.34 10.16 0.43
N LYS A 18 24.39 8.96 -0.16
CA LYS A 18 25.13 8.77 -1.43
C LYS A 18 24.44 9.58 -2.53
N GLU A 19 25.25 10.20 -3.40
CA GLU A 19 24.79 11.08 -4.48
C GLU A 19 23.59 10.53 -5.27
N LYS A 20 23.71 9.31 -5.83
CA LYS A 20 22.60 8.67 -6.57
C LYS A 20 21.33 8.44 -5.73
N ALA A 21 21.48 8.27 -4.41
CA ALA A 21 20.32 8.07 -3.53
C ALA A 21 19.60 9.38 -3.23
N ALA A 22 20.31 10.50 -3.21
CA ALA A 22 19.72 11.83 -3.09
C ALA A 22 19.10 12.30 -4.42
N ALA A 23 19.84 12.13 -5.52
CA ALA A 23 19.42 12.63 -6.84
C ALA A 23 18.19 11.95 -7.46
N LYS A 24 17.82 10.74 -7.00
CA LYS A 24 16.69 10.00 -7.56
C LYS A 24 15.31 10.45 -7.06
N ILE A 25 15.26 11.42 -6.16
CA ILE A 25 13.99 11.96 -5.64
C ILE A 25 13.42 12.92 -6.66
N LEU A 26 12.22 12.61 -7.13
CA LEU A 26 11.51 13.37 -8.16
C LEU A 26 10.31 14.09 -7.53
N GLU A 27 10.01 15.29 -7.98
CA GLU A 27 8.80 16.05 -7.60
C GLU A 27 7.59 15.67 -8.48
N LYS A 28 7.84 14.92 -9.56
CA LYS A 28 6.84 14.47 -10.53
C LYS A 28 7.08 13.01 -10.91
N LEU A 29 6.03 12.37 -11.40
CA LEU A 29 6.13 11.02 -11.96
C LEU A 29 6.81 11.07 -13.33
N ASP A 30 7.94 10.39 -13.47
CA ASP A 30 8.55 10.14 -14.76
C ASP A 30 7.95 8.89 -15.44
N LYS A 31 8.39 8.61 -16.66
CA LYS A 31 7.93 7.45 -17.42
C LYS A 31 8.16 6.11 -16.70
N HIS A 32 9.19 6.02 -15.86
CA HIS A 32 9.51 4.79 -15.11
C HIS A 32 8.58 4.63 -13.92
N CYS A 33 8.27 5.72 -13.21
CA CYS A 33 7.26 5.73 -12.16
C CYS A 33 5.88 5.35 -12.70
N VAL A 34 5.48 5.92 -13.84
CA VAL A 34 4.21 5.59 -14.51
C VAL A 34 4.16 4.11 -14.86
N SER A 35 5.19 3.60 -15.55
CA SER A 35 5.27 2.18 -15.91
C SER A 35 5.24 1.26 -14.67
N PHE A 36 5.91 1.66 -13.57
CA PHE A 36 5.88 0.90 -12.34
C PHE A 36 4.47 0.81 -11.74
N ILE A 37 3.74 1.94 -11.71
CA ILE A 37 2.37 2.01 -11.20
C ILE A 37 1.43 1.17 -12.05
N GLU A 38 1.50 1.29 -13.38
CA GLU A 38 0.67 0.53 -14.32
C GLU A 38 0.88 -0.99 -14.24
N ASN A 39 2.09 -1.42 -13.87
CA ASN A 39 2.41 -2.85 -13.69
C ASN A 39 2.29 -3.32 -12.22
N SER A 40 1.84 -2.48 -11.31
CA SER A 40 1.60 -2.86 -9.92
C SER A 40 0.17 -3.39 -9.75
N SER A 41 0.06 -4.53 -9.09
CA SER A 41 -1.22 -5.10 -8.61
C SER A 41 -1.42 -4.92 -7.10
N PHE A 42 -0.46 -4.28 -6.42
CA PHE A 42 -0.48 -4.13 -4.97
C PHE A 42 0.17 -2.82 -4.52
N VAL A 43 -0.47 -2.14 -3.59
CA VAL A 43 0.04 -0.92 -2.95
C VAL A 43 -0.27 -0.91 -1.47
N ILE A 44 0.69 -0.49 -0.66
CA ILE A 44 0.49 -0.18 0.75
C ILE A 44 0.27 1.32 0.87
N ILE A 45 -0.83 1.71 1.49
CA ILE A 45 -1.21 3.10 1.73
C ILE A 45 -0.95 3.43 3.20
N GLY A 46 -0.11 4.43 3.44
CA GLY A 46 0.12 5.01 4.75
C GLY A 46 -0.62 6.32 4.91
N THR A 47 -1.43 6.45 5.96
CA THR A 47 -2.17 7.67 6.31
C THR A 47 -1.86 8.10 7.73
N LEU A 48 -1.93 9.38 8.01
CA LEU A 48 -1.60 9.95 9.32
C LEU A 48 -2.85 10.06 10.19
N ASN A 49 -2.83 9.34 11.32
CA ASN A 49 -3.85 9.45 12.36
C ASN A 49 -3.23 10.19 13.56
N ASN A 50 -3.46 11.50 13.67
CA ASN A 50 -2.98 12.38 14.75
C ASN A 50 -1.56 12.05 15.28
N GLN A 51 -1.39 10.94 16.01
CA GLN A 51 -0.13 10.54 16.66
C GLN A 51 0.46 9.24 16.10
N SER A 52 -0.21 8.58 15.15
CA SER A 52 0.22 7.30 14.58
C SER A 52 0.09 7.28 13.06
N ILE A 53 0.81 6.36 12.44
CA ILE A 53 0.67 6.06 11.01
C ILE A 53 -0.14 4.78 10.89
N ASP A 54 -1.23 4.84 10.13
CA ASP A 54 -2.05 3.69 9.77
C ASP A 54 -1.65 3.18 8.39
N LEU A 55 -1.53 1.86 8.25
CA LEU A 55 -1.14 1.19 7.02
C LEU A 55 -2.25 0.30 6.50
N SER A 56 -2.63 0.48 5.25
CA SER A 56 -3.68 -0.27 4.59
C SER A 56 -3.18 -0.90 3.28
N PRO A 57 -3.16 -2.25 3.15
CA PRO A 57 -2.87 -2.90 1.88
C PRO A 57 -4.06 -2.77 0.93
N LYS A 58 -3.79 -2.49 -0.34
CA LYS A 58 -4.77 -2.51 -1.42
C LYS A 58 -4.23 -3.36 -2.56
N GLY A 59 -5.05 -4.24 -3.10
CA GLY A 59 -4.72 -5.10 -4.22
C GLY A 59 -5.88 -5.20 -5.20
N ASP A 60 -5.55 -5.22 -6.50
CA ASP A 60 -6.52 -5.32 -7.59
C ASP A 60 -5.77 -5.73 -8.88
N PRO A 61 -6.39 -6.04 -10.00
CA PRO A 61 -5.68 -6.28 -11.25
C PRO A 61 -4.68 -5.17 -11.61
N TYR A 62 -3.66 -5.51 -12.37
CA TYR A 62 -2.64 -4.56 -12.82
C TYR A 62 -3.26 -3.28 -13.40
N GLY A 63 -2.68 -2.13 -13.08
CA GLY A 63 -3.16 -0.83 -13.53
C GLY A 63 -4.41 -0.33 -12.82
N PHE A 64 -4.78 -0.89 -11.67
CA PHE A 64 -5.93 -0.40 -10.90
C PHE A 64 -5.71 1.00 -10.33
N VAL A 65 -4.47 1.35 -10.02
CA VAL A 65 -4.10 2.74 -9.73
C VAL A 65 -3.83 3.44 -11.05
N ARG A 66 -4.61 4.45 -11.35
CA ARG A 66 -4.51 5.19 -12.60
C ARG A 66 -3.68 6.46 -12.42
N VAL A 67 -2.79 6.69 -13.37
CA VAL A 67 -2.05 7.95 -13.49
C VAL A 67 -2.88 8.90 -14.36
N ILE A 68 -3.27 10.03 -13.79
CA ILE A 68 -4.06 11.05 -14.46
C ILE A 68 -3.19 12.31 -14.67
N GLY A 69 -2.64 12.45 -15.86
CA GLY A 69 -1.68 13.51 -16.14
C GLY A 69 -0.33 13.31 -15.41
N GLU A 70 0.38 14.39 -15.12
CA GLU A 70 1.75 14.32 -14.64
C GLU A 70 1.89 13.99 -13.14
N ASN A 71 0.92 14.38 -12.29
CA ASN A 71 1.08 14.32 -10.83
C ASN A 71 -0.18 13.91 -10.09
N LEU A 72 -1.15 13.31 -10.75
CA LEU A 72 -2.38 12.88 -10.09
C LEU A 72 -2.54 11.37 -10.23
N LEU A 73 -2.75 10.69 -9.11
CA LEU A 73 -3.14 9.28 -9.05
C LEU A 73 -4.59 9.15 -8.63
N GLU A 74 -5.28 8.15 -9.17
CA GLU A 74 -6.60 7.73 -8.73
C GLU A 74 -6.55 6.27 -8.27
N ILE A 75 -7.02 6.01 -7.04
CA ILE A 75 -7.04 4.69 -6.40
C ILE A 75 -8.49 4.38 -6.01
N PRO A 76 -9.12 3.34 -6.58
CA PRO A 76 -10.48 2.98 -6.21
C PRO A 76 -10.55 2.42 -4.79
N ASP A 77 -11.58 2.80 -4.04
CA ASP A 77 -11.89 2.14 -2.78
C ASP A 77 -12.84 0.96 -3.04
N ARG A 78 -12.29 -0.25 -2.97
CA ARG A 78 -13.03 -1.50 -3.18
C ARG A 78 -13.78 -1.93 -1.92
N PRO A 79 -14.85 -2.72 -2.05
CA PRO A 79 -15.57 -3.26 -0.90
C PRO A 79 -14.63 -3.98 0.08
N GLY A 80 -14.87 -3.81 1.37
CA GLY A 80 -14.09 -4.39 2.46
C GLY A 80 -14.91 -4.41 3.76
N ASN A 81 -14.24 -4.38 4.91
CA ASN A 81 -14.85 -4.50 6.23
C ASN A 81 -15.53 -3.21 6.75
N ASN A 82 -15.60 -2.16 5.97
CA ASN A 82 -16.20 -0.85 6.29
C ASN A 82 -15.57 -0.12 7.51
N ARG A 83 -14.39 -0.48 7.96
CA ARG A 83 -13.68 0.28 9.01
C ARG A 83 -13.31 1.69 8.54
N ILE A 84 -12.93 1.83 7.27
CA ILE A 84 -12.61 3.09 6.59
C ILE A 84 -11.59 4.01 7.32
N ASP A 85 -10.78 3.45 8.22
CA ASP A 85 -9.85 4.23 9.06
C ASP A 85 -8.94 5.13 8.22
N GLY A 86 -8.36 4.61 7.15
CA GLY A 86 -7.52 5.39 6.24
C GLY A 86 -8.27 6.53 5.53
N LEU A 87 -9.55 6.35 5.19
CA LEU A 87 -10.37 7.41 4.59
C LEU A 87 -10.66 8.51 5.62
N LEU A 88 -11.01 8.13 6.86
CA LEU A 88 -11.21 9.07 7.96
C LEU A 88 -9.94 9.87 8.27
N ASN A 89 -8.78 9.22 8.21
CA ASN A 89 -7.49 9.89 8.39
C ASN A 89 -7.27 10.95 7.31
N ILE A 90 -7.53 10.63 6.04
CA ILE A 90 -7.38 11.56 4.91
C ILE A 90 -8.30 12.77 5.05
N VAL A 91 -9.52 12.60 5.54
CA VAL A 91 -10.44 13.73 5.78
C VAL A 91 -9.87 14.68 6.85
N ARG A 92 -9.15 14.16 7.84
CA ARG A 92 -8.54 14.94 8.93
C ARG A 92 -7.17 15.50 8.57
N ASN A 93 -6.40 14.73 7.82
CA ASN A 93 -5.05 15.07 7.39
C ASN A 93 -4.78 14.44 6.02
N ASN A 94 -4.61 15.28 5.01
CA ASN A 94 -4.50 14.86 3.62
C ASN A 94 -3.13 14.25 3.25
N ILE A 95 -2.19 14.15 4.18
CA ILE A 95 -0.86 13.56 3.90
C ILE A 95 -0.99 12.05 3.70
N ILE A 96 -0.41 11.58 2.60
CA ILE A 96 -0.43 10.16 2.22
C ILE A 96 0.94 9.69 1.75
N SER A 97 1.24 8.44 2.01
CA SER A 97 2.43 7.76 1.50
C SER A 97 2.03 6.43 0.88
N LEU A 98 2.58 6.12 -0.28
CA LEU A 98 2.28 4.92 -1.05
C LEU A 98 3.55 4.10 -1.27
N LEU A 99 3.46 2.78 -1.13
CA LEU A 99 4.52 1.85 -1.48
C LEU A 99 3.97 0.84 -2.48
N PHE A 100 4.36 0.98 -3.74
CA PHE A 100 3.97 0.07 -4.81
C PHE A 100 4.90 -1.14 -4.89
N LEU A 101 4.30 -2.30 -5.12
CA LEU A 101 5.00 -3.56 -5.31
C LEU A 101 4.50 -4.26 -6.59
N ILE A 102 5.43 -4.84 -7.32
CA ILE A 102 5.13 -5.72 -8.46
C ILE A 102 5.57 -7.13 -8.06
N PRO A 103 4.70 -8.14 -8.12
CA PRO A 103 5.09 -9.52 -7.83
C PRO A 103 6.33 -9.92 -8.62
N SER A 104 7.28 -10.58 -7.98
CA SER A 104 8.57 -11.00 -8.53
C SER A 104 9.60 -9.90 -8.84
N VAL A 105 9.26 -8.61 -8.73
CA VAL A 105 10.19 -7.48 -8.87
C VAL A 105 10.68 -7.04 -7.50
N ASN A 106 12.00 -7.00 -7.30
CA ASN A 106 12.57 -6.67 -6.00
C ASN A 106 12.58 -5.17 -5.67
N GLU A 107 12.60 -4.32 -6.68
CA GLU A 107 12.46 -2.87 -6.51
C GLU A 107 11.06 -2.52 -6.05
N THR A 108 10.94 -1.37 -5.35
CA THR A 108 9.65 -0.79 -5.00
C THR A 108 9.61 0.68 -5.41
N LEU A 109 8.42 1.21 -5.65
CA LEU A 109 8.23 2.64 -5.89
C LEU A 109 7.56 3.27 -4.67
N ARG A 110 8.17 4.32 -4.14
CA ARG A 110 7.59 5.16 -3.08
C ARG A 110 7.04 6.43 -3.68
N VAL A 111 5.82 6.76 -3.30
CA VAL A 111 5.15 8.01 -3.69
C VAL A 111 4.61 8.68 -2.44
N GLN A 112 4.79 9.97 -2.34
CA GLN A 112 4.19 10.81 -1.30
C GLN A 112 3.32 11.88 -1.95
N GLY A 113 2.32 12.35 -1.23
CA GLY A 113 1.42 13.35 -1.76
C GLY A 113 0.35 13.81 -0.79
N GLU A 114 -0.58 14.54 -1.35
CA GLU A 114 -1.79 15.01 -0.68
C GLU A 114 -3.00 14.30 -1.28
N ALA A 115 -3.80 13.67 -0.43
CA ALA A 115 -4.96 12.91 -0.86
C ALA A 115 -6.28 13.66 -0.64
N SER A 116 -7.23 13.42 -1.51
CA SER A 116 -8.63 13.78 -1.36
C SER A 116 -9.51 12.59 -1.73
N ILE A 117 -10.77 12.61 -1.28
CA ILE A 117 -11.74 11.56 -1.58
C ILE A 117 -12.77 12.12 -2.55
N SER A 118 -12.99 11.43 -3.67
CA SER A 118 -13.99 11.80 -4.67
C SER A 118 -15.15 10.80 -4.68
N GLU A 119 -16.37 11.30 -4.66
CA GLU A 119 -17.61 10.56 -4.90
C GLU A 119 -18.19 10.85 -6.30
N ASP A 120 -17.50 11.68 -7.11
CA ASP A 120 -17.92 12.03 -8.45
C ASP A 120 -18.12 10.80 -9.33
N MET A 121 -19.29 10.70 -9.95
CA MET A 121 -19.70 9.54 -10.73
C MET A 121 -18.76 9.26 -11.91
N VAL A 122 -18.31 10.29 -12.63
CA VAL A 122 -17.42 10.14 -13.79
C VAL A 122 -16.07 9.55 -13.34
N THR A 123 -15.54 10.05 -12.21
CA THR A 123 -14.30 9.53 -11.62
C THR A 123 -14.47 8.09 -11.18
N ARG A 124 -15.55 7.74 -10.51
CA ARG A 124 -15.86 6.38 -10.04
C ARG A 124 -16.03 5.40 -11.20
N GLU A 125 -16.72 5.80 -12.25
CA GLU A 125 -16.97 4.99 -13.47
C GLU A 125 -15.67 4.61 -14.19
N ARG A 126 -14.66 5.47 -14.20
CA ARG A 126 -13.34 5.11 -14.74
C ARG A 126 -12.71 3.89 -14.06
N HIS A 127 -13.11 3.62 -12.82
CA HIS A 127 -12.63 2.51 -12.01
C HIS A 127 -13.62 1.36 -11.89
N ARG A 128 -14.64 1.33 -12.76
CA ARG A 128 -15.56 0.18 -12.84
C ARG A 128 -14.79 -1.10 -13.12
N LEU A 129 -15.09 -2.13 -12.34
CA LEU A 129 -14.60 -3.48 -12.55
C LEU A 129 -15.79 -4.43 -12.68
N LYS A 130 -16.01 -4.99 -13.86
CA LYS A 130 -17.23 -5.73 -14.19
C LYS A 130 -18.49 -4.87 -13.90
N THR A 131 -19.35 -5.29 -12.99
CA THR A 131 -20.55 -4.57 -12.56
C THR A 131 -20.31 -3.63 -11.38
N ASN A 132 -19.12 -3.69 -10.73
CA ASN A 132 -18.86 -2.97 -9.50
C ASN A 132 -18.20 -1.61 -9.77
N VAL A 133 -18.87 -0.54 -9.38
CA VAL A 133 -18.35 0.82 -9.34
C VAL A 133 -17.94 1.10 -7.89
N PRO A 134 -16.71 1.57 -7.63
CA PRO A 134 -16.26 1.87 -6.27
C PRO A 134 -17.16 2.95 -5.65
N LYS A 135 -17.35 2.91 -4.33
CA LYS A 135 -18.12 3.94 -3.60
C LYS A 135 -17.42 5.29 -3.66
N THR A 136 -16.10 5.28 -3.57
CA THR A 136 -15.25 6.47 -3.63
C THR A 136 -13.95 6.15 -4.35
N VAL A 137 -13.24 7.20 -4.75
CA VAL A 137 -11.91 7.13 -5.34
C VAL A 137 -10.99 8.09 -4.58
N LEU A 138 -9.85 7.58 -4.11
CA LEU A 138 -8.79 8.42 -3.61
C LEU A 138 -8.09 9.12 -4.78
N ARG A 139 -7.96 10.43 -4.70
CA ARG A 139 -7.18 11.24 -5.63
C ARG A 139 -5.95 11.76 -4.91
N VAL A 140 -4.77 11.39 -5.39
CA VAL A 140 -3.49 11.73 -4.76
C VAL A 140 -2.70 12.67 -5.67
N LYS A 141 -2.54 13.90 -5.21
CA LYS A 141 -1.63 14.87 -5.83
C LYS A 141 -0.20 14.52 -5.38
N VAL A 142 0.60 13.99 -6.29
CA VAL A 142 1.98 13.57 -6.02
C VAL A 142 2.86 14.78 -5.74
N THR A 143 3.59 14.75 -4.65
CA THR A 143 4.60 15.75 -4.28
C THR A 143 6.00 15.19 -4.35
N GLN A 144 6.15 13.86 -4.23
CA GLN A 144 7.44 13.21 -4.31
C GLN A 144 7.30 11.76 -4.79
N ALA A 145 8.22 11.32 -5.64
CA ALA A 145 8.32 9.92 -6.04
C ALA A 145 9.79 9.48 -6.14
N HIS A 146 10.09 8.22 -5.79
CA HIS A 146 11.39 7.63 -6.04
C HIS A 146 11.38 6.11 -5.99
N LEU A 147 12.20 5.50 -6.82
CA LEU A 147 12.45 4.06 -6.80
C LEU A 147 13.31 3.67 -5.60
N HIS A 148 12.99 2.57 -4.96
CA HIS A 148 13.75 1.98 -3.85
C HIS A 148 14.41 0.67 -4.30
N CYS A 149 15.65 0.43 -3.84
CA CYS A 149 16.41 -0.74 -4.26
C CYS A 149 15.83 -2.04 -3.70
N GLY A 150 16.02 -3.14 -4.43
CA GLY A 150 15.49 -4.46 -4.11
C GLY A 150 16.19 -5.22 -2.97
N LYS A 151 17.19 -4.63 -2.30
CA LYS A 151 17.98 -5.36 -1.29
C LYS A 151 17.17 -5.90 -0.10
N SER A 152 16.13 -5.19 0.33
CA SER A 152 15.26 -5.64 1.42
C SER A 152 14.44 -6.86 1.01
N MET A 153 13.86 -6.85 -0.18
CA MET A 153 13.10 -7.96 -0.75
C MET A 153 13.96 -9.21 -0.93
N LEU A 154 15.19 -9.02 -1.46
CA LEU A 154 16.17 -10.11 -1.62
C LEU A 154 16.59 -10.71 -0.28
N ARG A 155 16.90 -9.88 0.73
CA ARG A 155 17.26 -10.39 2.07
C ARG A 155 16.12 -11.14 2.74
N GLY A 156 14.90 -10.62 2.62
CA GLY A 156 13.69 -11.24 3.17
C GLY A 156 13.22 -12.46 2.38
N GLY A 157 13.73 -12.68 1.16
CA GLY A 157 13.28 -13.75 0.28
C GLY A 157 11.81 -13.64 -0.12
N LEU A 158 11.28 -12.41 -0.19
CA LEU A 158 9.85 -12.18 -0.39
C LEU A 158 9.33 -12.83 -1.69
N TRP A 159 10.13 -12.80 -2.75
CA TRP A 159 9.80 -13.39 -4.04
C TRP A 159 10.57 -14.68 -4.36
N ASP A 160 11.18 -15.30 -3.36
CA ASP A 160 11.95 -16.54 -3.50
C ASP A 160 11.16 -17.74 -2.94
N PRO A 161 10.48 -18.53 -3.81
CA PRO A 161 9.71 -19.69 -3.34
C PRO A 161 10.54 -20.70 -2.54
N GLY A 162 11.85 -20.76 -2.78
CA GLY A 162 12.77 -21.66 -2.05
C GLY A 162 12.96 -21.26 -0.58
N LYS A 163 12.59 -20.02 -0.21
CA LYS A 163 12.65 -19.51 1.16
C LYS A 163 11.30 -19.48 1.87
N TRP A 164 10.22 -19.80 1.16
CA TRP A 164 8.89 -19.79 1.75
C TRP A 164 8.69 -21.00 2.64
N PRO A 165 7.97 -20.86 3.78
CA PRO A 165 7.64 -22.03 4.62
C PRO A 165 6.76 -22.99 3.83
N GLY A 166 7.06 -24.30 3.91
CA GLY A 166 6.33 -25.34 3.17
C GLY A 166 4.86 -25.50 3.58
N LYS A 167 4.49 -24.92 4.74
CA LYS A 167 3.10 -24.83 5.22
C LYS A 167 2.91 -23.51 5.94
N ARG A 168 1.66 -23.10 6.11
CA ARG A 168 1.30 -21.91 6.88
C ARG A 168 1.93 -21.94 8.27
N PRO A 169 2.77 -20.97 8.67
CA PRO A 169 3.49 -21.00 9.95
C PRO A 169 2.72 -20.38 11.13
N ILE A 170 1.54 -19.81 10.86
CA ILE A 170 0.69 -19.11 11.85
C ILE A 170 -0.77 -19.61 11.74
N PRO A 171 -1.61 -19.47 12.78
CA PRO A 171 -3.04 -19.77 12.70
C PRO A 171 -3.74 -18.98 11.58
N THR A 172 -4.92 -19.41 11.19
CA THR A 172 -5.75 -18.66 10.25
C THR A 172 -6.18 -17.31 10.85
N LEU A 173 -6.57 -16.35 10.00
CA LEU A 173 -7.03 -15.05 10.49
C LEU A 173 -8.20 -15.20 11.47
N PHE A 174 -9.13 -16.08 11.18
CA PHE A 174 -10.33 -16.24 12.01
C PHE A 174 -10.03 -16.90 13.35
N GLU A 175 -9.10 -17.88 13.40
CA GLU A 175 -8.61 -18.41 14.68
C GLU A 175 -7.94 -17.31 15.53
N MET A 176 -7.09 -16.48 14.91
CA MET A 176 -6.44 -15.37 15.62
C MET A 176 -7.45 -14.32 16.12
N ILE A 177 -8.49 -14.00 15.32
CA ILE A 177 -9.56 -13.07 15.73
C ILE A 177 -10.33 -13.63 16.93
N GLU A 178 -10.71 -14.90 16.87
CA GLU A 178 -11.41 -15.56 17.96
C GLU A 178 -10.60 -15.54 19.27
N ASP A 179 -9.31 -15.90 19.20
CA ASP A 179 -8.40 -15.87 20.35
C ASP A 179 -8.27 -14.45 20.94
N GLN A 180 -8.26 -13.42 20.12
CA GLN A 180 -8.07 -12.02 20.53
C GLN A 180 -9.34 -11.36 21.04
N THR A 181 -10.51 -11.78 20.55
CA THR A 181 -11.78 -11.07 20.80
C THR A 181 -12.78 -11.89 21.60
N GLY A 182 -12.63 -13.21 21.65
CA GLY A 182 -13.63 -14.14 22.18
C GLY A 182 -14.87 -14.28 21.31
N ILE A 183 -14.87 -13.70 20.09
CA ILE A 183 -15.98 -13.82 19.14
C ILE A 183 -15.79 -15.09 18.31
N ASP A 184 -16.72 -16.02 18.39
CA ASP A 184 -16.68 -17.27 17.62
C ASP A 184 -16.68 -17.00 16.11
N CYS A 185 -15.77 -17.67 15.42
CA CYS A 185 -15.65 -17.63 13.96
C CYS A 185 -16.01 -19.02 13.39
N GLU A 186 -17.17 -19.10 12.71
CA GLU A 186 -17.73 -20.36 12.19
C GLU A 186 -16.78 -21.11 11.23
N ILE A 187 -15.95 -20.37 10.47
CA ILE A 187 -15.05 -20.93 9.45
C ILE A 187 -13.60 -20.71 9.87
N LYS A 188 -12.91 -21.82 10.21
CA LYS A 188 -11.47 -21.80 10.60
C LYS A 188 -10.56 -22.49 9.56
N ASP A 189 -11.14 -23.30 8.70
CA ASP A 189 -10.40 -24.00 7.64
C ASP A 189 -9.90 -23.03 6.57
N GLU A 190 -8.59 -23.03 6.32
CA GLU A 190 -7.94 -22.10 5.38
C GLU A 190 -8.49 -22.18 3.96
N GLN A 191 -8.78 -23.37 3.47
CA GLN A 191 -9.29 -23.56 2.10
C GLN A 191 -10.72 -23.00 1.97
N LYS A 192 -11.54 -23.18 3.02
CA LYS A 192 -12.90 -22.61 3.06
C LYS A 192 -12.87 -21.09 3.13
N ILE A 193 -11.94 -20.51 3.94
CA ILE A 193 -11.72 -19.07 4.02
C ILE A 193 -11.33 -18.50 2.64
N LEU A 194 -10.35 -19.12 1.97
CA LEU A 194 -9.91 -18.69 0.64
C LEU A 194 -11.02 -18.84 -0.42
N ALA A 195 -11.84 -19.89 -0.33
CA ALA A 195 -12.98 -20.07 -1.22
C ALA A 195 -14.05 -19.01 -1.02
N GLN A 196 -14.30 -18.61 0.23
CA GLN A 196 -15.21 -17.51 0.56
C GLN A 196 -14.67 -16.18 0.02
N TYR A 197 -13.42 -15.84 0.30
CA TYR A 197 -12.79 -14.61 -0.21
C TYR A 197 -12.89 -14.52 -1.73
N LYS A 198 -12.62 -15.63 -2.45
CA LYS A 198 -12.74 -15.66 -3.92
C LYS A 198 -14.14 -15.37 -4.44
N LYS A 199 -15.18 -15.73 -3.68
CA LYS A 199 -16.58 -15.42 -4.02
C LYS A 199 -16.93 -13.95 -3.75
N GLU A 200 -16.26 -13.34 -2.78
CA GLU A 200 -16.44 -11.94 -2.38
C GLU A 200 -15.61 -10.97 -3.24
N LEU A 201 -14.62 -11.49 -3.99
CA LEU A 201 -13.93 -10.73 -5.03
C LEU A 201 -14.89 -10.51 -6.19
N TYR A 202 -15.22 -9.29 -6.47
CA TYR A 202 -16.15 -8.77 -7.48
C TYR A 202 -15.98 -9.36 -8.89
#